data_8b8a002c45662fcba781931ba4c38718
#
_entry.id   8b8a002c45662fcba781931ba4c38718
#
_cell.length_a   1.000
_cell.length_b   1.000
_cell.length_c   1.000
_cell.angle_alpha   90.00
_cell.angle_beta   90.00
_cell.angle_gamma   90.00
#
_symmetry.space_group_name_H-M   'P 1'
#
loop_
_entity.id
_entity.type
_entity.pdbx_description
1 polymer ?
#
loop_
_entity_poly.entity_id
_entity_poly.type
_entity_poly.pdbx_seq_one_letter_code
_entity_poly.pdbx_strand_id
1 'polypeptide(L)'
;LNSINGRRTEILKACLIAGENDRGLFHLTVPTGGGKTIASLAFALKHAVRHQMEHIIYVIPYTSIIEQNAQVFREILGQDNVLENHCNVDYGDSEELKPMQLASENWDKPVIVTTNVQFFESLFASRSSKCRKIHNIANSVVIFDEAQMLPLEYLKPCIAMMENLMDFYRTSIVLCTATQPALDSIFDQHRRYIELCPNINEQFKFFKRVIYENLGIIEFDTLIERLKTEKRALCIVNTKKCAQQLYEQLSGDGVYHLSTSMYPKHRKKILAQIKERMSDKSKSCVLISTSLVEAGVDLDFNSVYRQVAGVDSVIQAAGRCNREGIEKKENSKVYIFDINGMKTVPGQSLQSSITKGLLQDYHDISNLECITEYFKRLYHFRENDLDKKNIIGEFKDWKYNFETVSEKFHLIEENTRIVFIPIEQEAKDLLFEIKNQGYGKARMRKASQYCVQIYNQLFDTLYGAGIIKEI
;
A
#
# COMPACT_ATOMS: atom_id res chain seq x y z
N LEU A 1 27.53 -3.23 -13.87
CA LEU A 1 26.84 -3.75 -12.66
C LEU A 1 27.00 -2.84 -11.41
N ASN A 2 28.00 -1.94 -11.39
CA ASN A 2 28.27 -1.06 -10.23
C ASN A 2 27.40 0.19 -10.16
N SER A 3 26.39 0.34 -11.00
CA SER A 3 25.44 1.45 -10.97
C SER A 3 24.02 0.97 -10.63
N ILE A 4 23.20 1.86 -10.11
CA ILE A 4 21.78 1.59 -9.82
C ILE A 4 21.06 1.03 -11.06
N ASN A 5 21.26 1.68 -12.21
CA ASN A 5 20.65 1.25 -13.47
C ASN A 5 21.21 -0.09 -13.96
N GLY A 6 22.49 -0.38 -13.69
CA GLY A 6 23.10 -1.68 -13.98
C GLY A 6 22.43 -2.80 -13.19
N ARG A 7 22.20 -2.61 -11.88
CA ARG A 7 21.48 -3.58 -11.03
C ARG A 7 20.02 -3.72 -11.41
N ARG A 8 19.33 -2.64 -11.72
CA ARG A 8 17.94 -2.66 -12.23
C ARG A 8 17.85 -3.46 -13.53
N THR A 9 18.81 -3.29 -14.43
CA THR A 9 18.88 -4.04 -15.70
C THR A 9 19.16 -5.53 -15.47
N GLU A 10 19.98 -5.88 -14.49
CA GLU A 10 20.24 -7.27 -14.10
C GLU A 10 18.94 -7.96 -13.62
N ILE A 11 18.21 -7.32 -12.71
CA ILE A 11 16.94 -7.82 -12.20
C ILE A 11 15.92 -7.95 -13.35
N LEU A 12 15.79 -6.92 -14.20
CA LEU A 12 14.90 -6.96 -15.35
C LEU A 12 15.20 -8.12 -16.30
N LYS A 13 16.48 -8.35 -16.62
CA LYS A 13 16.89 -9.47 -17.49
C LYS A 13 16.58 -10.82 -16.85
N ALA A 14 16.83 -10.97 -15.55
CA ALA A 14 16.47 -12.20 -14.83
C ALA A 14 14.96 -12.48 -14.88
N CYS A 15 14.13 -11.46 -14.66
CA CYS A 15 12.69 -11.55 -14.78
C CYS A 15 12.23 -11.94 -16.20
N LEU A 16 12.83 -11.36 -17.25
CA LEU A 16 12.52 -11.73 -18.64
C LEU A 16 12.89 -13.20 -18.95
N ILE A 17 14.03 -13.66 -18.47
CA ILE A 17 14.45 -15.07 -18.64
C ILE A 17 13.48 -16.00 -17.89
N ALA A 18 13.14 -15.65 -16.66
CA ALA A 18 12.22 -16.43 -15.83
C ALA A 18 10.78 -16.50 -16.38
N GLY A 19 10.41 -15.58 -17.29
CA GLY A 19 9.12 -15.62 -17.98
C GLY A 19 8.89 -16.87 -18.84
N GLU A 20 9.95 -17.64 -19.16
CA GLU A 20 9.87 -18.92 -19.87
C GLU A 20 9.55 -20.12 -18.95
N ASN A 21 9.62 -19.96 -17.61
CA ASN A 21 9.29 -21.03 -16.66
C ASN A 21 7.82 -21.45 -16.77
N ASP A 22 7.52 -22.64 -16.28
CA ASP A 22 6.15 -23.15 -16.18
C ASP A 22 5.29 -22.26 -15.26
N ARG A 23 3.97 -22.33 -15.47
CA ARG A 23 3.00 -21.62 -14.64
C ARG A 23 3.08 -22.02 -13.17
N GLY A 24 2.87 -21.10 -12.26
CA GLY A 24 2.90 -21.37 -10.84
C GLY A 24 3.06 -20.13 -9.97
N LEU A 25 3.73 -20.34 -8.83
CA LEU A 25 4.01 -19.31 -7.84
C LEU A 25 5.43 -18.75 -8.03
N PHE A 26 5.52 -17.43 -8.08
CA PHE A 26 6.78 -16.70 -8.22
C PHE A 26 6.93 -15.67 -7.11
N HIS A 27 8.16 -15.47 -6.65
CA HIS A 27 8.52 -14.39 -5.75
C HIS A 27 9.44 -13.42 -6.46
N LEU A 28 9.27 -12.13 -6.21
CA LEU A 28 10.19 -11.08 -6.64
C LEU A 28 10.61 -10.25 -5.43
N THR A 29 11.70 -10.67 -4.80
CA THR A 29 12.24 -10.08 -3.58
C THR A 29 13.27 -9.02 -3.94
N VAL A 30 12.82 -7.77 -4.10
CA VAL A 30 13.66 -6.65 -4.56
C VAL A 30 13.60 -5.49 -3.57
N PRO A 31 14.76 -4.98 -3.11
CA PRO A 31 14.81 -3.83 -2.21
C PRO A 31 14.15 -2.58 -2.83
N THR A 32 13.72 -1.66 -1.97
CA THR A 32 13.16 -0.37 -2.40
C THR A 32 14.14 0.35 -3.35
N GLY A 33 13.64 0.81 -4.48
CA GLY A 33 14.44 1.45 -5.52
C GLY A 33 15.11 0.51 -6.52
N GLY A 34 14.97 -0.80 -6.38
CA GLY A 34 15.54 -1.81 -7.29
C GLY A 34 14.78 -2.02 -8.61
N GLY A 35 13.69 -1.27 -8.88
CA GLY A 35 12.96 -1.33 -10.16
C GLY A 35 11.90 -2.44 -10.20
N LYS A 36 11.36 -2.84 -9.07
CA LYS A 36 10.37 -3.92 -8.88
C LYS A 36 9.18 -3.84 -9.85
N THR A 37 8.55 -2.67 -10.01
CA THR A 37 7.36 -2.47 -10.83
C THR A 37 7.58 -2.82 -12.32
N ILE A 38 8.69 -2.36 -12.89
CA ILE A 38 9.01 -2.63 -14.32
C ILE A 38 9.49 -4.08 -14.50
N ALA A 39 10.26 -4.60 -13.56
CA ALA A 39 10.77 -5.97 -13.63
C ALA A 39 9.63 -7.00 -13.54
N SER A 40 8.66 -6.80 -12.64
CA SER A 40 7.48 -7.67 -12.52
C SER A 40 6.56 -7.60 -13.74
N LEU A 41 6.36 -6.40 -14.30
CA LEU A 41 5.60 -6.25 -15.54
C LEU A 41 6.29 -6.96 -16.71
N ALA A 42 7.60 -6.82 -16.84
CA ALA A 42 8.37 -7.47 -17.90
C ALA A 42 8.31 -9.01 -17.82
N PHE A 43 8.43 -9.56 -16.60
CA PHE A 43 8.16 -10.97 -16.34
C PHE A 43 6.77 -11.37 -16.82
N ALA A 44 5.73 -10.64 -16.37
CA ALA A 44 4.35 -10.98 -16.65
C ALA A 44 4.03 -10.94 -18.14
N LEU A 45 4.52 -9.94 -18.88
CA LEU A 45 4.35 -9.85 -20.32
C LEU A 45 5.00 -11.04 -21.04
N LYS A 46 6.25 -11.36 -20.69
CA LYS A 46 6.96 -12.50 -21.29
C LYS A 46 6.27 -13.82 -20.96
N HIS A 47 5.84 -13.99 -19.71
CA HIS A 47 5.15 -15.19 -19.23
C HIS A 47 3.78 -15.37 -19.88
N ALA A 48 3.01 -14.28 -19.99
CA ALA A 48 1.71 -14.28 -20.66
C ALA A 48 1.83 -14.69 -22.14
N VAL A 49 2.80 -14.16 -22.88
CA VAL A 49 3.07 -14.56 -24.27
C VAL A 49 3.44 -16.04 -24.36
N ARG A 50 4.35 -16.52 -23.47
CA ARG A 50 4.82 -17.91 -23.47
C ARG A 50 3.67 -18.90 -23.24
N HIS A 51 2.73 -18.57 -22.36
CA HIS A 51 1.64 -19.45 -21.94
C HIS A 51 0.27 -19.11 -22.53
N GLN A 52 0.21 -18.18 -23.50
CA GLN A 52 -1.04 -17.71 -24.13
C GLN A 52 -2.07 -17.25 -23.07
N MET A 53 -1.60 -16.48 -22.09
CA MET A 53 -2.46 -15.87 -21.08
C MET A 53 -3.01 -14.54 -21.61
N GLU A 54 -4.26 -14.21 -21.23
CA GLU A 54 -5.00 -13.11 -21.84
C GLU A 54 -4.84 -11.81 -21.06
N HIS A 55 -4.66 -11.90 -19.75
CA HIS A 55 -4.63 -10.74 -18.86
C HIS A 55 -3.43 -10.71 -17.92
N ILE A 56 -3.00 -9.51 -17.57
CA ILE A 56 -2.08 -9.22 -16.49
C ILE A 56 -2.83 -8.37 -15.47
N ILE A 57 -2.93 -8.85 -14.23
CA ILE A 57 -3.63 -8.15 -13.15
C ILE A 57 -2.62 -7.71 -12.11
N TYR A 58 -2.43 -6.40 -11.98
CA TYR A 58 -1.49 -5.79 -11.04
C TYR A 58 -2.27 -5.30 -9.82
N VAL A 59 -2.09 -5.98 -8.70
CA VAL A 59 -2.83 -5.76 -7.46
C VAL A 59 -1.96 -4.98 -6.48
N ILE A 60 -2.45 -3.83 -6.00
CA ILE A 60 -1.72 -2.90 -5.14
C ILE A 60 -2.52 -2.66 -3.85
N PRO A 61 -1.87 -2.54 -2.67
CA PRO A 61 -2.59 -2.35 -1.42
C PRO A 61 -3.21 -0.95 -1.27
N TYR A 62 -2.67 0.07 -1.93
CA TYR A 62 -3.05 1.47 -1.73
C TYR A 62 -3.51 2.17 -3.01
N THR A 63 -4.63 2.87 -2.94
CA THR A 63 -5.17 3.65 -4.07
C THR A 63 -4.26 4.79 -4.51
N SER A 64 -3.46 5.35 -3.61
CA SER A 64 -2.52 6.44 -3.91
C SER A 64 -1.39 6.07 -4.89
N ILE A 65 -1.07 4.78 -5.02
CA ILE A 65 -0.01 4.28 -5.91
C ILE A 65 -0.58 3.84 -7.26
N ILE A 66 -1.86 3.51 -7.30
CA ILE A 66 -2.50 2.96 -8.50
C ILE A 66 -2.39 3.94 -9.67
N GLU A 67 -2.78 5.21 -9.48
CA GLU A 67 -2.70 6.24 -10.52
C GLU A 67 -1.29 6.32 -11.12
N GLN A 68 -0.26 6.29 -10.27
CA GLN A 68 1.14 6.38 -10.70
C GLN A 68 1.59 5.15 -11.48
N ASN A 69 1.29 3.94 -10.98
CA ASN A 69 1.68 2.70 -11.66
C ASN A 69 0.89 2.52 -12.97
N ALA A 70 -0.41 2.81 -12.96
CA ALA A 70 -1.23 2.78 -14.16
C ALA A 70 -0.71 3.76 -15.23
N GLN A 71 -0.27 4.96 -14.83
CA GLN A 71 0.32 5.93 -15.75
C GLN A 71 1.62 5.40 -16.38
N VAL A 72 2.52 4.84 -15.57
CA VAL A 72 3.76 4.21 -16.07
C VAL A 72 3.44 3.09 -17.07
N PHE A 73 2.45 2.25 -16.77
CA PHE A 73 2.06 1.17 -17.66
C PHE A 73 1.43 1.68 -18.96
N ARG A 74 0.62 2.75 -18.89
CA ARG A 74 0.05 3.42 -20.09
C ARG A 74 1.13 4.00 -20.99
N GLU A 75 2.19 4.58 -20.41
CA GLU A 75 3.33 5.10 -21.18
C GLU A 75 4.10 4.01 -21.93
N ILE A 76 4.16 2.80 -21.35
CA ILE A 76 4.86 1.64 -21.95
C ILE A 76 3.97 0.90 -22.95
N LEU A 77 2.71 0.67 -22.60
CA LEU A 77 1.83 -0.25 -23.30
C LEU A 77 0.75 0.44 -24.16
N GLY A 78 0.58 1.74 -24.03
CA GLY A 78 -0.48 2.51 -24.64
C GLY A 78 -1.72 2.66 -23.75
N GLN A 79 -2.43 3.77 -23.92
CA GLN A 79 -3.58 4.16 -23.07
C GLN A 79 -4.72 3.12 -23.09
N ASP A 80 -4.99 2.54 -24.26
CA ASP A 80 -6.12 1.63 -24.47
C ASP A 80 -5.92 0.24 -23.85
N ASN A 81 -4.70 -0.13 -23.52
CA ASN A 81 -4.35 -1.45 -23.01
C ASN A 81 -4.36 -1.55 -21.48
N VAL A 82 -4.48 -0.44 -20.76
CA VAL A 82 -4.38 -0.39 -19.31
C VAL A 82 -5.66 0.13 -18.68
N LEU A 83 -6.32 -0.73 -17.92
CA LEU A 83 -7.48 -0.40 -17.10
C LEU A 83 -7.05 -0.12 -15.66
N GLU A 84 -7.45 1.02 -15.15
CA GLU A 84 -7.33 1.35 -13.72
C GLU A 84 -8.68 1.13 -13.05
N ASN A 85 -8.76 0.30 -12.00
CA ASN A 85 -10.02 -0.02 -11.33
C ASN A 85 -9.91 0.02 -9.82
N HIS A 86 -10.41 1.09 -9.21
CA HIS A 86 -10.56 1.26 -7.76
C HIS A 86 -11.71 2.23 -7.43
N CYS A 87 -12.05 2.39 -6.15
CA CYS A 87 -13.22 3.16 -5.71
C CYS A 87 -13.20 4.66 -6.10
N ASN A 88 -12.03 5.24 -6.36
CA ASN A 88 -11.86 6.67 -6.64
C ASN A 88 -11.68 6.98 -8.15
N VAL A 89 -11.74 6.00 -9.03
CA VAL A 89 -11.60 6.24 -10.47
C VAL A 89 -12.82 6.98 -10.99
N ASP A 90 -12.59 8.11 -11.65
CA ASP A 90 -13.61 8.86 -12.37
C ASP A 90 -13.44 8.68 -13.87
N TYR A 91 -14.30 7.86 -14.47
CA TYR A 91 -14.35 7.69 -15.92
C TYR A 91 -15.13 8.82 -16.61
N GLY A 92 -15.67 9.80 -15.85
CA GLY A 92 -16.51 10.88 -16.41
C GLY A 92 -17.84 10.39 -16.96
N ASP A 93 -18.65 11.34 -17.42
CA ASP A 93 -19.94 11.06 -18.10
C ASP A 93 -19.84 11.22 -19.64
N SER A 94 -18.61 11.38 -20.19
CA SER A 94 -18.42 11.53 -21.63
C SER A 94 -18.64 10.21 -22.35
N GLU A 95 -19.22 10.26 -23.56
CA GLU A 95 -19.42 9.06 -24.37
C GLU A 95 -18.12 8.36 -24.75
N GLU A 96 -17.02 9.10 -24.83
CA GLU A 96 -15.68 8.59 -25.13
C GLU A 96 -15.14 7.68 -24.01
N LEU A 97 -15.59 7.85 -22.76
CA LEU A 97 -15.13 7.07 -21.60
C LEU A 97 -16.07 5.90 -21.25
N LYS A 98 -17.23 5.79 -21.89
CA LYS A 98 -18.14 4.64 -21.70
C LYS A 98 -17.47 3.27 -21.94
N PRO A 99 -16.63 3.07 -22.97
CA PRO A 99 -15.95 1.79 -23.18
C PRO A 99 -15.06 1.39 -21.99
N MET A 100 -14.33 2.34 -21.39
CA MET A 100 -13.52 2.08 -20.20
C MET A 100 -14.37 1.76 -18.97
N GLN A 101 -15.51 2.43 -18.81
CA GLN A 101 -16.45 2.14 -17.74
C GLN A 101 -17.02 0.72 -17.87
N LEU A 102 -17.42 0.29 -19.07
CA LEU A 102 -17.88 -1.07 -19.33
C LEU A 102 -16.77 -2.10 -19.11
N ALA A 103 -15.56 -1.82 -19.62
CA ALA A 103 -14.40 -2.68 -19.39
C ALA A 103 -14.09 -2.85 -17.89
N SER A 104 -14.34 -1.83 -17.05
CA SER A 104 -14.12 -1.91 -15.60
C SER A 104 -15.08 -2.87 -14.88
N GLU A 105 -16.23 -3.15 -15.44
CA GLU A 105 -17.19 -4.07 -14.85
C GLU A 105 -16.72 -5.53 -14.93
N ASN A 106 -16.06 -5.89 -16.02
CA ASN A 106 -15.60 -7.26 -16.32
C ASN A 106 -14.09 -7.41 -16.22
N TRP A 107 -13.33 -6.30 -16.17
CA TRP A 107 -11.87 -6.28 -16.33
C TRP A 107 -11.42 -6.70 -17.74
N ASP A 108 -12.14 -6.23 -18.75
CA ASP A 108 -11.93 -6.57 -20.16
C ASP A 108 -10.87 -5.66 -20.82
N LYS A 109 -9.64 -5.75 -20.33
CA LYS A 109 -8.44 -5.09 -20.90
C LYS A 109 -7.20 -5.97 -20.64
N PRO A 110 -6.17 -5.90 -21.52
CA PRO A 110 -4.97 -6.72 -21.36
C PRO A 110 -4.27 -6.54 -20.00
N VAL A 111 -4.22 -5.31 -19.46
CA VAL A 111 -3.57 -5.01 -18.18
C VAL A 111 -4.56 -4.29 -17.27
N ILE A 112 -4.78 -4.85 -16.10
CA ILE A 112 -5.65 -4.30 -15.07
C ILE A 112 -4.79 -3.89 -13.86
N VAL A 113 -4.93 -2.65 -13.40
CA VAL A 113 -4.32 -2.16 -12.16
C VAL A 113 -5.43 -1.94 -11.13
N THR A 114 -5.37 -2.66 -10.03
CA THR A 114 -6.47 -2.69 -9.05
C THR A 114 -5.98 -2.80 -7.61
N THR A 115 -6.90 -2.83 -6.63
CA THR A 115 -6.60 -2.99 -5.20
C THR A 115 -6.79 -4.43 -4.73
N ASN A 116 -6.13 -4.79 -3.60
CA ASN A 116 -6.42 -6.04 -2.88
C ASN A 116 -7.92 -6.18 -2.59
N VAL A 117 -8.58 -5.08 -2.21
CA VAL A 117 -10.02 -5.04 -1.91
C VAL A 117 -10.84 -5.46 -3.12
N GLN A 118 -10.65 -4.78 -4.27
CA GLN A 118 -11.39 -5.08 -5.49
C GLN A 118 -11.12 -6.49 -6.01
N PHE A 119 -9.86 -6.95 -5.89
CA PHE A 119 -9.48 -8.29 -6.35
C PHE A 119 -10.16 -9.38 -5.51
N PHE A 120 -9.90 -9.41 -4.20
CA PHE A 120 -10.41 -10.47 -3.35
C PHE A 120 -11.92 -10.39 -3.11
N GLU A 121 -12.50 -9.20 -2.91
CA GLU A 121 -13.95 -9.08 -2.76
C GLU A 121 -14.72 -9.46 -4.02
N SER A 122 -14.09 -9.44 -5.21
CA SER A 122 -14.71 -9.98 -6.42
C SER A 122 -14.74 -11.52 -6.42
N LEU A 123 -13.71 -12.16 -5.85
CA LEU A 123 -13.58 -13.61 -5.77
C LEU A 123 -14.47 -14.23 -4.67
N PHE A 124 -14.67 -13.52 -3.56
CA PHE A 124 -15.52 -13.95 -2.44
C PHE A 124 -16.94 -13.38 -2.49
N ALA A 125 -17.33 -12.79 -3.62
CA ALA A 125 -18.68 -12.26 -3.79
C ALA A 125 -19.73 -13.34 -4.07
N SER A 126 -20.98 -13.06 -3.68
CA SER A 126 -22.16 -13.88 -4.04
C SER A 126 -22.99 -13.28 -5.19
N ARG A 127 -22.83 -11.97 -5.46
CA ARG A 127 -23.60 -11.28 -6.51
C ARG A 127 -22.92 -11.41 -7.87
N SER A 128 -23.68 -11.81 -8.90
CA SER A 128 -23.20 -11.99 -10.27
C SER A 128 -22.48 -10.76 -10.84
N SER A 129 -22.95 -9.56 -10.49
CA SER A 129 -22.32 -8.30 -10.92
C SER A 129 -20.88 -8.12 -10.43
N LYS A 130 -20.51 -8.70 -9.29
CA LYS A 130 -19.14 -8.71 -8.77
C LYS A 130 -18.36 -9.92 -9.28
N CYS A 131 -19.00 -11.11 -9.35
CA CYS A 131 -18.36 -12.36 -9.76
C CYS A 131 -17.96 -12.38 -11.24
N ARG A 132 -18.54 -11.54 -12.10
CA ARG A 132 -18.26 -11.52 -13.55
C ARG A 132 -16.78 -11.28 -13.90
N LYS A 133 -15.99 -10.73 -12.99
CA LYS A 133 -14.55 -10.52 -13.18
C LYS A 133 -13.74 -11.82 -13.18
N ILE A 134 -14.27 -12.91 -12.61
CA ILE A 134 -13.55 -14.19 -12.42
C ILE A 134 -13.11 -14.77 -13.77
N HIS A 135 -13.90 -14.63 -14.83
CA HIS A 135 -13.51 -15.18 -16.14
C HIS A 135 -12.28 -14.49 -16.74
N ASN A 136 -12.05 -13.20 -16.44
CA ASN A 136 -10.84 -12.48 -16.87
C ASN A 136 -9.69 -12.58 -15.84
N ILE A 137 -9.95 -13.08 -14.63
CA ILE A 137 -8.90 -13.51 -13.70
C ILE A 137 -8.35 -14.88 -14.10
N ALA A 138 -9.18 -15.76 -14.66
CA ALA A 138 -8.71 -17.01 -15.22
C ALA A 138 -7.72 -16.76 -16.38
N ASN A 139 -6.78 -17.68 -16.56
CA ASN A 139 -5.77 -17.62 -17.63
C ASN A 139 -4.97 -16.27 -17.65
N SER A 140 -4.59 -15.81 -16.46
CA SER A 140 -3.89 -14.52 -16.26
C SER A 140 -2.63 -14.64 -15.42
N VAL A 141 -1.78 -13.61 -15.50
CA VAL A 141 -0.69 -13.40 -14.55
C VAL A 141 -1.16 -12.38 -13.53
N VAL A 142 -1.23 -12.76 -12.26
CA VAL A 142 -1.61 -11.86 -11.15
C VAL A 142 -0.36 -11.49 -10.34
N ILE A 143 -0.08 -10.20 -10.27
CA ILE A 143 1.05 -9.65 -9.53
C ILE A 143 0.49 -8.95 -8.28
N PHE A 144 0.90 -9.41 -7.10
CA PHE A 144 0.63 -8.71 -5.84
C PHE A 144 1.84 -7.85 -5.47
N ASP A 145 1.72 -6.55 -5.64
CA ASP A 145 2.75 -5.61 -5.19
C ASP A 145 2.59 -5.35 -3.69
N GLU A 146 3.72 -5.20 -2.99
CA GLU A 146 3.76 -5.14 -1.53
C GLU A 146 3.01 -6.31 -0.86
N ALA A 147 3.35 -7.55 -1.24
CA ALA A 147 2.68 -8.77 -0.79
C ALA A 147 2.60 -8.93 0.74
N GLN A 148 3.51 -8.29 1.50
CA GLN A 148 3.44 -8.24 2.96
C GLN A 148 2.22 -7.48 3.49
N MET A 149 1.54 -6.70 2.64
CA MET A 149 0.32 -5.96 2.97
C MET A 149 -0.96 -6.76 2.72
N LEU A 150 -0.86 -8.04 2.42
CA LEU A 150 -2.02 -8.92 2.38
C LEU A 150 -2.78 -8.88 3.72
N PRO A 151 -4.12 -8.88 3.69
CA PRO A 151 -4.93 -8.67 4.91
C PRO A 151 -4.74 -9.82 5.90
N LEU A 152 -4.14 -9.54 7.04
CA LEU A 152 -3.74 -10.55 8.02
C LEU A 152 -4.93 -11.40 8.52
N GLU A 153 -6.08 -10.77 8.82
CA GLU A 153 -7.28 -11.45 9.32
C GLU A 153 -7.97 -12.36 8.28
N TYR A 154 -7.59 -12.24 7.01
CA TYR A 154 -8.07 -13.03 5.87
C TYR A 154 -6.93 -13.71 5.10
N LEU A 155 -5.73 -13.82 5.71
CA LEU A 155 -4.55 -14.28 5.00
C LEU A 155 -4.69 -15.72 4.49
N LYS A 156 -5.17 -16.64 5.33
CA LYS A 156 -5.43 -18.02 4.91
C LYS A 156 -6.46 -18.13 3.78
N PRO A 157 -7.65 -17.48 3.84
CA PRO A 157 -8.59 -17.44 2.72
C PRO A 157 -7.99 -16.87 1.43
N CYS A 158 -7.22 -15.77 1.51
CA CYS A 158 -6.58 -15.17 0.35
C CYS A 158 -5.57 -16.14 -0.30
N ILE A 159 -4.75 -16.81 0.50
CA ILE A 159 -3.78 -17.79 -0.01
C ILE A 159 -4.48 -18.99 -0.60
N ALA A 160 -5.49 -19.56 0.07
CA ALA A 160 -6.27 -20.67 -0.47
C ALA A 160 -6.93 -20.30 -1.81
N MET A 161 -7.39 -19.05 -1.97
CA MET A 161 -7.93 -18.57 -3.24
C MET A 161 -6.84 -18.47 -4.32
N MET A 162 -5.64 -17.97 -3.98
CA MET A 162 -4.51 -17.95 -4.92
C MET A 162 -4.15 -19.37 -5.38
N GLU A 163 -4.12 -20.34 -4.48
CA GLU A 163 -3.87 -21.76 -4.81
C GLU A 163 -4.93 -22.30 -5.76
N ASN A 164 -6.20 -22.06 -5.49
CA ASN A 164 -7.30 -22.46 -6.39
C ASN A 164 -7.18 -21.81 -7.78
N LEU A 165 -6.79 -20.53 -7.85
CA LEU A 165 -6.57 -19.85 -9.14
C LEU A 165 -5.44 -20.51 -9.94
N MET A 166 -4.36 -20.93 -9.29
CA MET A 166 -3.24 -21.64 -9.95
C MET A 166 -3.66 -23.05 -10.40
N ASP A 167 -4.37 -23.78 -9.56
CA ASP A 167 -4.69 -25.20 -9.80
C ASP A 167 -5.80 -25.40 -10.83
N PHE A 168 -6.84 -24.55 -10.79
CA PHE A 168 -8.06 -24.75 -11.58
C PHE A 168 -8.29 -23.70 -12.67
N TYR A 169 -7.66 -22.50 -12.56
CA TYR A 169 -7.94 -21.39 -13.46
C TYR A 169 -6.74 -20.99 -14.32
N ARG A 170 -5.70 -21.83 -14.39
CA ARG A 170 -4.50 -21.61 -15.23
C ARG A 170 -3.81 -20.27 -14.96
N THR A 171 -3.87 -19.77 -13.76
CA THR A 171 -3.31 -18.47 -13.34
C THR A 171 -1.90 -18.66 -12.81
N SER A 172 -1.00 -17.70 -13.04
CA SER A 172 0.30 -17.61 -12.36
C SER A 172 0.28 -16.45 -11.38
N ILE A 173 0.84 -16.65 -10.19
CA ILE A 173 0.87 -15.67 -9.11
C ILE A 173 2.29 -15.18 -8.91
N VAL A 174 2.48 -13.86 -8.82
CA VAL A 174 3.76 -13.22 -8.51
C VAL A 174 3.60 -12.40 -7.22
N LEU A 175 4.36 -12.74 -6.18
CA LEU A 175 4.40 -11.99 -4.93
C LEU A 175 5.62 -11.06 -4.95
N CYS A 176 5.37 -9.76 -5.12
CA CYS A 176 6.41 -8.73 -5.16
C CYS A 176 6.54 -8.05 -3.80
N THR A 177 7.76 -7.94 -3.28
CA THR A 177 7.99 -7.29 -1.98
C THR A 177 9.44 -6.84 -1.81
N ALA A 178 9.65 -5.81 -0.99
CA ALA A 178 10.97 -5.47 -0.45
C ALA A 178 11.25 -6.20 0.88
N THR A 179 10.21 -6.73 1.51
CA THR A 179 10.26 -7.43 2.81
C THR A 179 9.54 -8.76 2.65
N GLN A 180 10.29 -9.83 2.30
CA GLN A 180 9.69 -11.13 2.02
C GLN A 180 8.92 -11.64 3.25
N PRO A 181 7.59 -11.66 3.21
CA PRO A 181 6.82 -12.28 4.27
C PRO A 181 7.05 -13.80 4.21
N ALA A 182 7.20 -14.44 5.36
CA ALA A 182 7.41 -15.89 5.44
C ALA A 182 6.09 -16.65 5.15
N LEU A 183 5.52 -16.43 3.95
CA LEU A 183 4.23 -17.02 3.55
C LEU A 183 4.33 -18.51 3.24
N ASP A 184 5.54 -19.03 3.04
CA ASP A 184 5.79 -20.44 2.71
C ASP A 184 5.16 -21.41 3.72
N SER A 185 5.03 -21.00 4.99
CA SER A 185 4.39 -21.79 6.03
C SER A 185 2.84 -21.79 5.97
N ILE A 186 2.25 -20.92 5.14
CA ILE A 186 0.80 -20.75 5.02
C ILE A 186 0.29 -21.37 3.71
N PHE A 187 1.10 -21.34 2.64
CA PHE A 187 0.82 -22.11 1.43
C PHE A 187 0.88 -23.62 1.70
N ASP A 188 0.24 -24.41 0.85
CA ASP A 188 0.34 -25.87 0.89
C ASP A 188 1.80 -26.30 0.89
N GLN A 189 2.16 -27.28 1.73
CA GLN A 189 3.53 -27.76 1.93
C GLN A 189 4.21 -28.28 0.64
N HIS A 190 3.42 -28.67 -0.35
CA HIS A 190 3.93 -29.12 -1.66
C HIS A 190 4.10 -27.97 -2.65
N ARG A 191 3.63 -26.75 -2.33
CA ARG A 191 3.74 -25.58 -3.20
C ARG A 191 5.17 -25.04 -3.18
N ARG A 192 5.81 -25.06 -4.34
CA ARG A 192 7.12 -24.43 -4.53
C ARG A 192 6.97 -23.12 -5.26
N TYR A 193 7.81 -22.18 -4.94
CA TYR A 193 7.92 -20.92 -5.67
C TYR A 193 9.28 -20.80 -6.39
N ILE A 194 9.31 -19.96 -7.42
CA ILE A 194 10.54 -19.59 -8.12
C ILE A 194 10.85 -18.14 -7.77
N GLU A 195 12.06 -17.90 -7.20
CA GLU A 195 12.51 -16.54 -6.94
C GLU A 195 13.05 -15.92 -8.24
N LEU A 196 12.54 -14.74 -8.59
CA LEU A 196 12.86 -14.02 -9.81
C LEU A 196 14.07 -13.09 -9.64
N CYS A 197 14.35 -12.65 -8.41
CA CYS A 197 15.46 -11.75 -8.12
C CYS A 197 16.78 -12.52 -8.07
N PRO A 198 17.77 -12.19 -8.91
CA PRO A 198 19.07 -12.84 -8.86
C PRO A 198 19.86 -12.33 -7.66
N ASN A 199 20.58 -13.22 -6.96
CA ASN A 199 21.51 -12.86 -5.90
C ASN A 199 20.94 -11.90 -4.84
N ILE A 200 19.78 -12.23 -4.25
CA ILE A 200 19.04 -11.39 -3.31
C ILE A 200 19.96 -10.68 -2.31
N ASN A 201 20.86 -11.42 -1.64
CA ASN A 201 21.76 -10.87 -0.62
C ASN A 201 22.66 -9.76 -1.19
N GLU A 202 23.15 -9.88 -2.41
CA GLU A 202 23.96 -8.85 -3.06
C GLU A 202 23.12 -7.62 -3.41
N GLN A 203 21.87 -7.83 -3.89
CA GLN A 203 20.96 -6.73 -4.18
C GLN A 203 20.65 -5.95 -2.91
N PHE A 204 20.33 -6.62 -1.80
CA PHE A 204 20.05 -5.96 -0.53
C PHE A 204 21.28 -5.18 -0.01
N LYS A 205 22.47 -5.74 -0.10
CA LYS A 205 23.72 -5.02 0.26
C LYS A 205 23.94 -3.77 -0.62
N PHE A 206 23.72 -3.90 -1.93
CA PHE A 206 23.92 -2.79 -2.87
C PHE A 206 22.92 -1.65 -2.66
N PHE A 207 21.64 -1.97 -2.48
CA PHE A 207 20.57 -0.98 -2.29
C PHE A 207 20.44 -0.48 -0.87
N LYS A 208 21.30 -0.90 0.06
CA LYS A 208 21.33 -0.37 1.43
C LYS A 208 21.89 1.05 1.44
N ARG A 209 21.00 2.02 1.62
CA ARG A 209 21.30 3.46 1.49
C ARG A 209 21.21 4.23 2.79
N VAL A 210 20.84 3.57 3.87
CA VAL A 210 20.58 4.21 5.17
C VAL A 210 21.23 3.42 6.31
N ILE A 211 21.39 4.11 7.43
CA ILE A 211 21.78 3.52 8.72
C ILE A 211 20.60 3.65 9.68
N TYR A 212 20.23 2.56 10.33
CA TYR A 212 19.20 2.54 11.36
C TYR A 212 19.82 2.87 12.71
N GLU A 213 19.15 3.74 13.48
CA GLU A 213 19.54 4.14 14.82
C GLU A 213 18.32 4.05 15.74
N ASN A 214 18.41 3.20 16.75
CA ASN A 214 17.35 3.04 17.74
C ASN A 214 17.54 4.06 18.86
N LEU A 215 16.62 5.02 18.97
CA LEU A 215 16.61 6.04 20.04
C LEU A 215 15.92 5.56 21.32
N GLY A 216 15.28 4.38 21.28
CA GLY A 216 14.49 3.89 22.41
C GLY A 216 13.25 4.74 22.68
N ILE A 217 12.92 4.90 23.96
CA ILE A 217 11.81 5.74 24.42
C ILE A 217 12.36 7.15 24.68
N ILE A 218 11.78 8.13 24.01
CA ILE A 218 12.16 9.55 24.14
C ILE A 218 10.98 10.39 24.59
N GLU A 219 11.28 11.54 25.21
CA GLU A 219 10.27 12.53 25.55
C GLU A 219 9.77 13.28 24.31
N PHE A 220 8.53 13.74 24.34
CA PHE A 220 7.91 14.46 23.23
C PHE A 220 8.71 15.71 22.85
N ASP A 221 9.15 16.48 23.84
CA ASP A 221 9.94 17.71 23.63
C ASP A 221 11.32 17.40 23.02
N THR A 222 11.94 16.30 23.41
CA THR A 222 13.22 15.85 22.81
C THR A 222 13.06 15.55 21.31
N LEU A 223 11.92 14.97 20.90
CA LEU A 223 11.64 14.75 19.48
C LEU A 223 11.49 16.09 18.72
N ILE A 224 10.79 17.05 19.32
CA ILE A 224 10.60 18.39 18.75
C ILE A 224 11.94 19.10 18.56
N GLU A 225 12.81 19.09 19.59
CA GLU A 225 14.12 19.71 19.50
C GLU A 225 15.00 19.08 18.40
N ARG A 226 14.99 17.76 18.26
CA ARG A 226 15.68 17.07 17.17
C ARG A 226 15.15 17.51 15.81
N LEU A 227 13.82 17.51 15.62
CA LEU A 227 13.22 17.89 14.35
C LEU A 227 13.47 19.36 13.97
N LYS A 228 13.59 20.27 14.95
CA LYS A 228 13.95 21.67 14.71
C LYS A 228 15.36 21.85 14.14
N THR A 229 16.27 20.94 14.43
CA THR A 229 17.64 20.99 13.90
C THR A 229 17.79 20.39 12.51
N GLU A 230 16.78 19.67 12.05
CA GLU A 230 16.81 18.98 10.76
C GLU A 230 16.51 19.93 9.60
N LYS A 231 17.28 19.82 8.54
CA LYS A 231 17.03 20.58 7.31
C LYS A 231 15.94 19.93 6.47
N ARG A 232 16.00 18.61 6.30
CA ARG A 232 15.02 17.82 5.52
C ARG A 232 14.75 16.53 6.22
N ALA A 233 13.65 16.47 6.93
CA ALA A 233 13.25 15.30 7.71
C ALA A 233 11.81 14.89 7.45
N LEU A 234 11.58 13.59 7.49
CA LEU A 234 10.26 12.99 7.55
C LEU A 234 10.07 12.38 8.94
N CYS A 235 9.03 12.79 9.65
CA CYS A 235 8.64 12.16 10.91
C CYS A 235 7.30 11.45 10.74
N ILE A 236 7.30 10.13 10.95
CA ILE A 236 6.10 9.30 10.86
C ILE A 236 5.74 8.80 12.25
N VAL A 237 4.55 9.14 12.70
CA VAL A 237 3.98 8.71 13.98
C VAL A 237 2.73 7.87 13.79
N ASN A 238 2.37 7.09 14.81
CA ASN A 238 1.32 6.08 14.69
C ASN A 238 -0.10 6.64 14.83
N THR A 239 -0.28 7.85 15.38
CA THR A 239 -1.61 8.43 15.57
C THR A 239 -1.74 9.79 14.91
N LYS A 240 -2.96 10.08 14.41
CA LYS A 240 -3.30 11.39 13.84
C LYS A 240 -3.16 12.53 14.88
N LYS A 241 -3.53 12.24 16.14
CA LYS A 241 -3.42 13.20 17.25
C LYS A 241 -1.97 13.59 17.51
N CYS A 242 -1.06 12.60 17.59
CA CYS A 242 0.36 12.86 17.77
C CYS A 242 0.94 13.66 16.60
N ALA A 243 0.59 13.31 15.35
CA ALA A 243 1.02 14.04 14.17
C ALA A 243 0.58 15.52 14.21
N GLN A 244 -0.66 15.76 14.61
CA GLN A 244 -1.19 17.10 14.75
C GLN A 244 -0.47 17.90 15.86
N GLN A 245 -0.28 17.33 17.03
CA GLN A 245 0.41 17.97 18.16
C GLN A 245 1.86 18.34 17.79
N LEU A 246 2.60 17.43 17.13
CA LEU A 246 3.95 17.71 16.64
C LEU A 246 3.94 18.87 15.64
N TYR A 247 3.00 18.87 14.69
CA TYR A 247 2.89 19.91 13.69
C TYR A 247 2.60 21.27 14.32
N GLU A 248 1.67 21.34 15.27
CA GLU A 248 1.30 22.58 15.96
C GLU A 248 2.48 23.19 16.75
N GLN A 249 3.32 22.35 17.38
CA GLN A 249 4.48 22.82 18.15
C GLN A 249 5.70 23.14 17.28
N LEU A 250 5.81 22.51 16.12
CA LEU A 250 6.87 22.77 15.16
C LEU A 250 6.53 23.86 14.15
N SER A 251 5.28 24.33 14.15
CA SER A 251 4.72 25.25 13.14
C SER A 251 5.68 26.38 12.73
N GLY A 252 5.89 26.52 11.42
CA GLY A 252 6.82 27.49 10.86
C GLY A 252 7.03 27.27 9.36
N ASP A 253 7.86 28.13 8.76
CA ASP A 253 8.17 27.98 7.34
C ASP A 253 8.89 26.67 7.07
N GLY A 254 8.36 25.90 6.13
CA GLY A 254 8.91 24.59 5.74
C GLY A 254 8.45 23.41 6.56
N VAL A 255 7.54 23.59 7.51
CA VAL A 255 6.92 22.47 8.25
C VAL A 255 5.57 22.13 7.61
N TYR A 256 5.37 20.85 7.32
CA TYR A 256 4.16 20.33 6.68
C TYR A 256 3.55 19.20 7.49
N HIS A 257 2.24 19.01 7.35
CA HIS A 257 1.50 17.89 7.94
C HIS A 257 0.72 17.14 6.87
N LEU A 258 0.74 15.80 6.95
CA LEU A 258 -0.08 14.91 6.12
C LEU A 258 -0.71 13.80 6.97
N SER A 259 -2.02 13.69 6.92
CA SER A 259 -2.75 12.58 7.54
C SER A 259 -4.07 12.30 6.82
N THR A 260 -4.69 11.18 7.15
CA THR A 260 -6.02 10.81 6.61
C THR A 260 -7.17 11.66 7.22
N SER A 261 -6.88 12.58 8.14
CA SER A 261 -7.85 13.61 8.59
C SER A 261 -8.02 14.74 7.58
N MET A 262 -7.18 14.78 6.53
CA MET A 262 -7.28 15.75 5.44
C MET A 262 -8.03 15.11 4.27
N TYR A 263 -8.90 15.86 3.59
CA TYR A 263 -9.57 15.37 2.38
C TYR A 263 -8.59 15.24 1.20
N PRO A 264 -8.86 14.37 0.20
CA PRO A 264 -7.92 14.03 -0.87
C PRO A 264 -7.35 15.22 -1.63
N LYS A 265 -8.19 16.20 -2.00
CA LYS A 265 -7.75 17.40 -2.73
C LYS A 265 -6.76 18.24 -1.91
N HIS A 266 -7.01 18.40 -0.60
CA HIS A 266 -6.08 19.11 0.29
C HIS A 266 -4.73 18.38 0.38
N ARG A 267 -4.73 17.05 0.52
CA ARG A 267 -3.50 16.25 0.53
C ARG A 267 -2.70 16.41 -0.78
N LYS A 268 -3.36 16.37 -1.94
CA LYS A 268 -2.71 16.60 -3.25
C LYS A 268 -2.05 17.99 -3.31
N LYS A 269 -2.72 19.02 -2.79
CA LYS A 269 -2.21 20.40 -2.73
C LYS A 269 -0.95 20.49 -1.85
N ILE A 270 -1.00 19.94 -0.63
CA ILE A 270 0.16 19.92 0.28
C ILE A 270 1.34 19.13 -0.31
N LEU A 271 1.07 17.98 -0.92
CA LEU A 271 2.11 17.18 -1.60
C LEU A 271 2.77 17.96 -2.74
N ALA A 272 2.02 18.72 -3.53
CA ALA A 272 2.57 19.57 -4.58
C ALA A 272 3.48 20.66 -3.99
N GLN A 273 3.07 21.33 -2.92
CA GLN A 273 3.87 22.33 -2.20
C GLN A 273 5.18 21.73 -1.64
N ILE A 274 5.11 20.53 -1.05
CA ILE A 274 6.29 19.81 -0.56
C ILE A 274 7.26 19.52 -1.70
N LYS A 275 6.77 18.99 -2.83
CA LYS A 275 7.60 18.69 -4.01
C LYS A 275 8.27 19.94 -4.57
N GLU A 276 7.52 21.03 -4.71
CA GLU A 276 8.03 22.32 -5.15
C GLU A 276 9.13 22.83 -4.19
N ARG A 277 8.88 22.77 -2.86
CA ARG A 277 9.87 23.19 -1.87
C ARG A 277 11.12 22.31 -1.89
N MET A 278 10.95 21.01 -2.05
CA MET A 278 12.08 20.07 -2.10
C MET A 278 12.92 20.17 -3.37
N SER A 279 12.39 20.74 -4.46
CA SER A 279 13.17 21.02 -5.67
C SER A 279 14.31 22.03 -5.42
N ASP A 280 14.12 22.94 -4.47
CA ASP A 280 15.13 23.89 -4.02
C ASP A 280 15.93 23.29 -2.84
N LYS A 281 17.15 22.81 -3.13
CA LYS A 281 18.02 22.20 -2.11
C LYS A 281 18.44 23.14 -0.97
N SER A 282 18.28 24.46 -1.11
CA SER A 282 18.59 25.44 -0.06
C SER A 282 17.54 25.47 1.04
N LYS A 283 16.28 25.16 0.73
CA LYS A 283 15.13 25.27 1.64
C LYS A 283 15.03 24.07 2.59
N SER A 284 14.65 24.36 3.83
CA SER A 284 14.27 23.33 4.82
C SER A 284 12.90 22.75 4.51
N CYS A 285 12.69 21.46 4.82
CA CYS A 285 11.42 20.78 4.68
C CYS A 285 11.27 19.71 5.74
N VAL A 286 10.42 19.90 6.72
CA VAL A 286 10.09 18.92 7.74
C VAL A 286 8.64 18.48 7.54
N LEU A 287 8.45 17.20 7.25
CA LEU A 287 7.12 16.62 7.06
C LEU A 287 6.74 15.76 8.25
N ILE A 288 5.66 16.10 8.93
CA ILE A 288 5.05 15.29 9.97
C ILE A 288 3.89 14.52 9.35
N SER A 289 3.88 13.21 9.49
CA SER A 289 2.85 12.37 8.89
C SER A 289 2.48 11.15 9.73
N THR A 290 1.36 10.54 9.38
CA THR A 290 1.06 9.15 9.75
C THR A 290 1.62 8.20 8.67
N SER A 291 1.37 6.89 8.79
CA SER A 291 1.81 5.87 7.81
C SER A 291 1.39 6.14 6.35
N LEU A 292 0.55 7.15 6.11
CA LEU A 292 0.09 7.54 4.77
C LEU A 292 1.23 7.75 3.75
N VAL A 293 2.42 8.16 4.20
CA VAL A 293 3.57 8.47 3.32
C VAL A 293 4.55 7.31 3.17
N GLU A 294 4.35 6.20 3.89
CA GLU A 294 5.19 5.00 3.78
C GLU A 294 5.10 4.40 2.38
N ALA A 295 3.91 4.47 1.77
CA ALA A 295 3.68 4.01 0.41
C ALA A 295 3.03 5.11 -0.45
N GLY A 296 3.27 5.09 -1.76
CA GLY A 296 2.56 5.95 -2.72
C GLY A 296 2.99 7.40 -2.81
N VAL A 297 4.04 7.81 -2.11
CA VAL A 297 4.54 9.19 -2.19
C VAL A 297 5.99 9.18 -2.63
N ASP A 298 6.29 9.94 -3.69
CA ASP A 298 7.64 10.08 -4.22
C ASP A 298 8.30 11.32 -3.62
N LEU A 299 8.90 11.13 -2.44
CA LEU A 299 9.65 12.14 -1.68
C LEU A 299 10.97 11.54 -1.21
N ASP A 300 12.01 12.38 -1.12
CA ASP A 300 13.36 11.99 -0.69
C ASP A 300 13.88 12.92 0.40
N PHE A 301 14.10 12.37 1.60
CA PHE A 301 14.56 13.09 2.78
C PHE A 301 15.97 12.68 3.19
N ASN A 302 16.68 13.58 3.87
CA ASN A 302 18.02 13.30 4.42
C ASN A 302 17.92 12.39 5.67
N SER A 303 16.90 12.60 6.50
CA SER A 303 16.64 11.80 7.71
C SER A 303 15.17 11.41 7.80
N VAL A 304 14.91 10.24 8.38
CA VAL A 304 13.57 9.74 8.66
C VAL A 304 13.46 9.36 10.12
N TYR A 305 12.45 9.85 10.78
CA TYR A 305 12.06 9.52 12.14
C TYR A 305 10.81 8.66 12.09
N ARG A 306 10.87 7.41 12.56
CA ARG A 306 9.72 6.49 12.56
C ARG A 306 9.42 6.01 13.97
N GLN A 307 8.25 6.36 14.49
CA GLN A 307 7.77 5.75 15.72
C GLN A 307 7.64 4.23 15.54
N VAL A 308 8.03 3.45 16.52
CA VAL A 308 8.02 1.97 16.46
C VAL A 308 6.68 1.44 15.96
N ALA A 309 6.75 0.62 14.92
CA ALA A 309 5.65 -0.09 14.29
C ALA A 309 6.15 -1.48 13.83
N GLY A 310 5.51 -2.12 12.86
CA GLY A 310 6.05 -3.33 12.24
C GLY A 310 7.38 -3.08 11.52
N VAL A 311 8.23 -4.09 11.44
CA VAL A 311 9.53 -4.02 10.71
C VAL A 311 9.31 -3.60 9.24
N ASP A 312 8.28 -4.14 8.60
CA ASP A 312 7.85 -3.78 7.24
C ASP A 312 7.56 -2.28 7.09
N SER A 313 6.84 -1.71 8.04
CA SER A 313 6.50 -0.29 8.09
C SER A 313 7.76 0.60 8.28
N VAL A 314 8.69 0.18 9.15
CA VAL A 314 9.96 0.90 9.33
C VAL A 314 10.81 0.86 8.07
N ILE A 315 10.87 -0.27 7.37
CA ILE A 315 11.61 -0.40 6.10
C ILE A 315 10.96 0.42 4.98
N GLN A 316 9.63 0.48 4.93
CA GLN A 316 8.92 1.35 3.97
C GLN A 316 9.19 2.84 4.23
N ALA A 317 9.18 3.26 5.50
CA ALA A 317 9.58 4.61 5.90
C ALA A 317 11.04 4.90 5.52
N ALA A 318 11.95 3.96 5.76
CA ALA A 318 13.36 4.07 5.37
C ALA A 318 13.54 4.23 3.85
N GLY A 319 12.65 3.66 3.06
CA GLY A 319 12.61 3.86 1.60
C GLY A 319 12.32 5.31 1.17
N ARG A 320 12.04 6.23 2.11
CA ARG A 320 11.91 7.68 1.89
C ARG A 320 13.15 8.46 2.31
N CYS A 321 14.16 7.78 2.83
CA CYS A 321 15.45 8.35 3.19
C CYS A 321 16.48 8.01 2.11
N ASN A 322 17.15 9.04 1.56
CA ASN A 322 18.14 8.86 0.51
C ASN A 322 17.64 7.97 -0.65
N ARG A 323 16.39 8.19 -1.05
CA ARG A 323 15.68 7.39 -2.04
C ARG A 323 16.40 7.34 -3.38
N GLU A 324 16.94 8.49 -3.80
CA GLU A 324 17.71 8.62 -5.05
C GLU A 324 19.14 8.06 -4.94
N GLY A 325 19.62 7.77 -3.73
CA GLY A 325 20.97 7.26 -3.48
C GLY A 325 22.06 8.27 -3.80
N ILE A 326 21.75 9.57 -3.69
CA ILE A 326 22.70 10.66 -3.98
C ILE A 326 23.64 10.88 -2.80
N GLU A 327 23.11 10.79 -1.59
CA GLU A 327 23.88 10.97 -0.36
C GLU A 327 24.60 9.69 0.05
N LYS A 328 25.70 9.86 0.77
CA LYS A 328 26.38 8.71 1.41
C LYS A 328 25.48 8.14 2.50
N LYS A 329 25.46 6.83 2.64
CA LYS A 329 24.62 6.14 3.65
C LYS A 329 24.91 6.60 5.08
N GLU A 330 26.16 7.00 5.37
CA GLU A 330 26.60 7.49 6.69
C GLU A 330 25.88 8.81 7.08
N ASN A 331 25.43 9.59 6.09
CA ASN A 331 24.71 10.85 6.27
C ASN A 331 23.18 10.65 6.22
N SER A 332 22.71 9.42 5.96
CA SER A 332 21.30 9.12 5.73
C SER A 332 20.81 8.21 6.85
N LYS A 333 20.15 8.81 7.84
CA LYS A 333 19.77 8.09 9.06
C LYS A 333 18.28 7.88 9.16
N VAL A 334 17.92 6.68 9.62
CA VAL A 334 16.55 6.31 9.99
C VAL A 334 16.51 6.10 11.50
N TYR A 335 15.89 7.03 12.19
CA TYR A 335 15.73 6.99 13.64
C TYR A 335 14.44 6.26 14.01
N ILE A 336 14.58 5.20 14.79
CA ILE A 336 13.45 4.44 15.33
C ILE A 336 13.28 4.86 16.79
N PHE A 337 12.07 5.26 17.16
CA PHE A 337 11.79 5.77 18.48
C PHE A 337 10.40 5.37 18.98
N ASP A 338 10.19 5.46 20.28
CA ASP A 338 8.87 5.50 20.88
C ASP A 338 8.75 6.74 21.76
N ILE A 339 7.51 7.16 22.05
CA ILE A 339 7.25 8.38 22.82
C ILE A 339 6.74 7.99 24.20
N ASN A 340 7.39 8.53 25.25
CA ASN A 340 6.98 8.29 26.63
C ASN A 340 5.53 8.71 26.87
N GLY A 341 4.77 7.88 27.58
CA GLY A 341 3.37 8.15 27.93
C GLY A 341 2.36 8.01 26.79
N MET A 342 2.76 7.74 25.54
CA MET A 342 1.84 7.51 24.44
C MET A 342 1.37 6.06 24.38
N LYS A 343 0.04 5.88 24.27
CA LYS A 343 -0.55 4.55 24.11
C LYS A 343 -0.32 4.01 22.70
N THR A 344 0.00 2.73 22.60
CA THR A 344 0.07 2.01 21.33
C THR A 344 -1.30 1.96 20.67
N VAL A 345 -1.33 2.09 19.33
CA VAL A 345 -2.57 2.00 18.55
C VAL A 345 -3.18 0.61 18.70
N PRO A 346 -4.47 0.48 19.00
CA PRO A 346 -5.15 -0.80 18.99
C PRO A 346 -4.91 -1.55 17.67
N GLY A 347 -4.61 -2.84 17.73
CA GLY A 347 -4.31 -3.68 16.55
C GLY A 347 -2.85 -3.63 16.07
N GLN A 348 -2.04 -2.64 16.49
CA GLN A 348 -0.61 -2.55 16.14
C GLN A 348 0.34 -2.90 17.29
N SER A 349 -0.19 -3.21 18.47
CA SER A 349 0.60 -3.49 19.67
C SER A 349 1.52 -4.70 19.49
N LEU A 350 1.04 -5.76 18.86
CA LEU A 350 1.82 -6.97 18.63
C LEU A 350 3.00 -6.70 17.69
N GLN A 351 2.76 -6.06 16.54
CA GLN A 351 3.81 -5.71 15.58
C GLN A 351 4.89 -4.84 16.22
N SER A 352 4.48 -3.82 16.97
CA SER A 352 5.40 -2.95 17.71
C SER A 352 6.21 -3.71 18.78
N SER A 353 5.57 -4.65 19.50
CA SER A 353 6.25 -5.46 20.51
C SER A 353 7.26 -6.42 19.90
N ILE A 354 6.92 -7.08 18.80
CA ILE A 354 7.86 -7.94 18.06
C ILE A 354 9.05 -7.11 17.57
N THR A 355 8.80 -5.93 16.98
CA THR A 355 9.87 -5.04 16.48
C THR A 355 10.78 -4.58 17.61
N LYS A 356 10.23 -4.20 18.79
CA LYS A 356 11.04 -3.84 19.97
C LYS A 356 11.96 -4.97 20.43
N GLY A 357 11.49 -6.22 20.43
CA GLY A 357 12.31 -7.38 20.72
C GLY A 357 13.43 -7.56 19.68
N LEU A 358 13.11 -7.47 18.39
CA LEU A 358 14.10 -7.63 17.31
C LEU A 358 15.15 -6.52 17.30
N LEU A 359 14.80 -5.29 17.70
CA LEU A 359 15.78 -4.19 17.85
C LEU A 359 16.82 -4.42 18.96
N GLN A 360 16.62 -5.38 19.85
CA GLN A 360 17.62 -5.80 20.83
C GLN A 360 18.59 -6.83 20.23
N ASP A 361 18.09 -7.67 19.33
CA ASP A 361 18.84 -8.80 18.75
C ASP A 361 19.59 -8.39 17.47
N TYR A 362 19.05 -7.42 16.70
CA TYR A 362 19.55 -7.01 15.38
C TYR A 362 19.89 -5.52 15.34
N HIS A 363 21.15 -5.21 15.02
CA HIS A 363 21.57 -3.82 14.79
C HIS A 363 20.98 -3.22 13.49
N ASP A 364 20.63 -4.08 12.54
CA ASP A 364 20.08 -3.71 11.25
C ASP A 364 18.79 -4.48 10.98
N ILE A 365 17.66 -3.82 11.18
CA ILE A 365 16.34 -4.43 10.98
C ILE A 365 15.98 -4.67 9.51
N SER A 366 16.74 -4.10 8.57
CA SER A 366 16.59 -4.39 7.14
C SER A 366 17.31 -5.67 6.69
N ASN A 367 17.98 -6.37 7.59
CA ASN A 367 18.56 -7.68 7.31
C ASN A 367 17.44 -8.69 7.01
N LEU A 368 17.64 -9.50 5.98
CA LEU A 368 16.68 -10.53 5.54
C LEU A 368 16.32 -11.53 6.66
N GLU A 369 17.28 -11.88 7.51
CA GLU A 369 17.04 -12.76 8.67
C GLU A 369 16.07 -12.10 9.66
N CYS A 370 16.29 -10.81 10.00
CA CYS A 370 15.41 -10.04 10.86
C CYS A 370 14.00 -9.93 10.30
N ILE A 371 13.88 -9.65 9.00
CA ILE A 371 12.59 -9.56 8.30
C ILE A 371 11.86 -10.90 8.36
N THR A 372 12.56 -11.99 8.05
CA THR A 372 11.99 -13.34 8.08
C THR A 372 11.53 -13.71 9.49
N GLU A 373 12.33 -13.43 10.50
CA GLU A 373 12.00 -13.69 11.89
C GLU A 373 10.80 -12.86 12.38
N TYR A 374 10.70 -11.58 11.93
CA TYR A 374 9.54 -10.74 12.21
C TYR A 374 8.25 -11.37 11.73
N PHE A 375 8.19 -11.79 10.45
CA PHE A 375 6.97 -12.38 9.89
C PHE A 375 6.66 -13.76 10.49
N LYS A 376 7.67 -14.59 10.78
CA LYS A 376 7.47 -15.87 11.48
C LYS A 376 6.82 -15.66 12.86
N ARG A 377 7.33 -14.72 13.66
CA ARG A 377 6.75 -14.39 14.97
C ARG A 377 5.33 -13.83 14.80
N LEU A 378 5.12 -12.91 13.85
CA LEU A 378 3.83 -12.30 13.60
C LEU A 378 2.77 -13.35 13.25
N TYR A 379 3.06 -14.26 12.32
CA TYR A 379 2.13 -15.30 11.91
C TYR A 379 1.91 -16.35 12.98
N HIS A 380 2.93 -16.72 13.74
CA HIS A 380 2.80 -17.62 14.87
C HIS A 380 1.85 -17.06 15.94
N PHE A 381 2.06 -15.81 16.37
CA PHE A 381 1.19 -15.17 17.36
C PHE A 381 -0.23 -14.89 16.85
N ARG A 382 -0.43 -14.81 15.55
CA ARG A 382 -1.72 -14.57 14.90
C ARG A 382 -2.32 -15.81 14.24
N GLU A 383 -1.79 -16.98 14.48
CA GLU A 383 -2.19 -18.21 13.76
C GLU A 383 -3.69 -18.45 13.76
N ASN A 384 -4.37 -18.19 14.88
CA ASN A 384 -5.82 -18.31 15.02
C ASN A 384 -6.61 -17.15 14.37
N ASP A 385 -5.94 -16.03 14.10
CA ASP A 385 -6.53 -14.83 13.51
C ASP A 385 -6.36 -14.78 11.98
N LEU A 386 -5.59 -15.69 11.37
CA LEU A 386 -5.32 -15.66 9.92
C LEU A 386 -6.54 -16.05 9.05
N ASP A 387 -7.60 -16.55 9.66
CA ASP A 387 -8.95 -16.71 9.11
C ASP A 387 -9.97 -16.36 10.21
N LYS A 388 -9.90 -15.13 10.71
CA LYS A 388 -10.66 -14.66 11.87
C LYS A 388 -12.17 -14.79 11.74
N LYS A 389 -12.67 -14.70 10.51
CA LYS A 389 -14.11 -14.83 10.19
C LYS A 389 -14.51 -16.25 9.81
N ASN A 390 -13.58 -17.20 9.88
CA ASN A 390 -13.80 -18.60 9.50
C ASN A 390 -14.36 -18.78 8.08
N ILE A 391 -13.76 -18.06 7.12
CA ILE A 391 -14.17 -18.09 5.71
C ILE A 391 -13.97 -19.48 5.10
N ILE A 392 -12.81 -20.11 5.37
CA ILE A 392 -12.50 -21.46 4.87
C ILE A 392 -13.50 -22.48 5.42
N GLY A 393 -13.93 -22.31 6.68
CA GLY A 393 -14.92 -23.20 7.29
C GLY A 393 -16.30 -23.19 6.63
N GLU A 394 -16.67 -22.06 5.99
CA GLU A 394 -17.95 -21.94 5.26
C GLU A 394 -17.98 -22.75 3.95
N PHE A 395 -16.81 -23.19 3.44
CA PHE A 395 -16.70 -24.04 2.25
C PHE A 395 -16.44 -25.52 2.60
N LYS A 396 -16.25 -25.85 3.89
CA LYS A 396 -16.10 -27.24 4.33
C LYS A 396 -17.44 -27.98 4.32
N ASP A 397 -17.37 -29.31 4.24
CA ASP A 397 -18.52 -30.21 4.34
C ASP A 397 -19.59 -29.95 3.26
N TRP A 398 -19.19 -29.51 2.06
CA TRP A 398 -20.08 -29.26 0.92
C TRP A 398 -21.15 -28.19 1.17
N LYS A 399 -20.94 -27.28 2.14
CA LYS A 399 -21.93 -26.25 2.48
C LYS A 399 -22.01 -25.13 1.46
N TYR A 400 -20.89 -24.72 0.85
CA TYR A 400 -20.81 -23.66 -0.17
C TYR A 400 -21.64 -22.41 0.17
N ASN A 401 -21.44 -21.85 1.36
CA ASN A 401 -22.22 -20.72 1.87
C ASN A 401 -21.77 -19.38 1.25
N PHE A 402 -21.92 -19.23 -0.05
CA PHE A 402 -21.41 -18.04 -0.79
C PHE A 402 -21.96 -16.71 -0.27
N GLU A 403 -23.24 -16.65 0.12
CA GLU A 403 -23.85 -15.44 0.66
C GLU A 403 -23.20 -15.05 1.99
N THR A 404 -23.12 -16.01 2.92
CA THR A 404 -22.45 -15.81 4.23
C THR A 404 -20.98 -15.40 4.08
N VAL A 405 -20.25 -16.02 3.15
CA VAL A 405 -18.88 -15.66 2.85
C VAL A 405 -18.80 -14.21 2.33
N SER A 406 -19.66 -13.84 1.39
CA SER A 406 -19.73 -12.48 0.85
C SER A 406 -20.05 -11.42 1.91
N GLU A 407 -20.84 -11.77 2.92
CA GLU A 407 -21.16 -10.91 4.07
C GLU A 407 -20.02 -10.82 5.09
N LYS A 408 -19.26 -11.89 5.25
CA LYS A 408 -18.13 -11.93 6.20
C LYS A 408 -16.84 -11.38 5.63
N PHE A 409 -16.63 -11.53 4.32
CA PHE A 409 -15.37 -11.14 3.67
C PHE A 409 -15.42 -9.68 3.23
N HIS A 410 -15.06 -8.79 4.16
CA HIS A 410 -14.90 -7.36 3.91
C HIS A 410 -13.52 -6.92 4.37
N LEU A 411 -12.67 -6.53 3.43
CA LEU A 411 -11.30 -6.08 3.73
C LEU A 411 -11.25 -4.68 4.34
N ILE A 412 -12.28 -3.88 4.14
CA ILE A 412 -12.46 -2.58 4.78
C ILE A 412 -13.64 -2.69 5.74
N GLU A 413 -13.36 -2.60 7.04
CA GLU A 413 -14.42 -2.52 8.04
C GLU A 413 -15.17 -1.19 7.95
N GLU A 414 -16.51 -1.23 7.94
CA GLU A 414 -17.39 -0.06 7.89
C GLU A 414 -17.52 0.64 9.27
N ASN A 415 -16.40 0.80 9.98
CA ASN A 415 -16.36 1.50 11.27
C ASN A 415 -16.23 3.02 11.13
N THR A 416 -16.40 3.55 9.91
CA THR A 416 -16.25 4.96 9.62
C THR A 416 -17.43 5.50 8.83
N ARG A 417 -17.71 6.81 9.02
CA ARG A 417 -18.66 7.56 8.21
C ARG A 417 -17.95 8.62 7.40
N ILE A 418 -18.51 8.91 6.24
CA ILE A 418 -17.98 9.91 5.32
C ILE A 418 -18.58 11.27 5.69
N VAL A 419 -17.71 12.27 5.88
CA VAL A 419 -18.10 13.65 6.17
C VAL A 419 -17.57 14.55 5.06
N PHE A 420 -18.46 15.29 4.42
CA PHE A 420 -18.13 16.28 3.41
C PHE A 420 -17.68 17.59 4.06
N ILE A 421 -16.58 18.19 3.58
CA ILE A 421 -15.95 19.40 4.17
C ILE A 421 -16.04 20.58 3.20
N PRO A 422 -17.06 21.44 3.30
CA PRO A 422 -17.29 22.56 2.38
C PRO A 422 -16.48 23.82 2.76
N ILE A 423 -15.15 23.73 2.82
CA ILE A 423 -14.29 24.88 3.14
C ILE A 423 -13.95 25.69 1.89
N GLU A 424 -13.51 25.00 0.83
CA GLU A 424 -13.12 25.63 -0.43
C GLU A 424 -14.35 26.08 -1.22
N GLN A 425 -14.21 27.11 -2.08
CA GLN A 425 -15.32 27.65 -2.86
C GLN A 425 -15.97 26.59 -3.75
N GLU A 426 -15.16 25.80 -4.47
CA GLU A 426 -15.67 24.71 -5.29
C GLU A 426 -16.47 23.65 -4.50
N ALA A 427 -16.07 23.37 -3.24
CA ALA A 427 -16.82 22.47 -2.38
C ALA A 427 -18.16 23.06 -1.93
N LYS A 428 -18.22 24.38 -1.70
CA LYS A 428 -19.48 25.10 -1.39
C LYS A 428 -20.43 25.08 -2.58
N ASP A 429 -19.90 25.33 -3.76
CA ASP A 429 -20.68 25.33 -5.01
C ASP A 429 -21.25 23.93 -5.26
N LEU A 430 -20.43 22.89 -5.08
CA LEU A 430 -20.86 21.49 -5.21
C LEU A 430 -21.93 21.11 -4.17
N LEU A 431 -21.80 21.59 -2.93
CA LEU A 431 -22.82 21.40 -1.89
C LEU A 431 -24.16 22.02 -2.30
N PHE A 432 -24.12 23.23 -2.90
CA PHE A 432 -25.29 23.91 -3.42
C PHE A 432 -25.94 23.12 -4.57
N GLU A 433 -25.12 22.60 -5.50
CA GLU A 433 -25.62 21.73 -6.57
C GLU A 433 -26.29 20.45 -6.05
N ILE A 434 -25.66 19.78 -5.05
CA ILE A 434 -26.22 18.56 -4.45
C ILE A 434 -27.57 18.85 -3.79
N LYS A 435 -27.69 19.99 -3.04
CA LYS A 435 -28.95 20.37 -2.40
C LYS A 435 -30.07 20.68 -3.37
N ASN A 436 -29.76 21.30 -4.50
CA ASN A 436 -30.77 21.74 -5.46
C ASN A 436 -31.14 20.67 -6.52
N GLN A 437 -30.17 19.84 -6.89
CA GLN A 437 -30.31 18.89 -8.01
C GLN A 437 -30.25 17.41 -7.55
N GLY A 438 -30.09 17.18 -6.24
CA GLY A 438 -30.01 15.84 -5.64
C GLY A 438 -28.69 15.14 -5.86
N TYR A 439 -28.64 13.90 -5.38
CA TYR A 439 -27.45 13.05 -5.42
C TYR A 439 -27.31 12.45 -6.83
N GLY A 440 -26.35 12.94 -7.63
CA GLY A 440 -25.95 12.36 -8.90
C GLY A 440 -24.60 11.65 -8.79
N LYS A 441 -24.39 10.56 -9.54
CA LYS A 441 -23.17 9.76 -9.51
C LYS A 441 -21.90 10.61 -9.75
N ALA A 442 -21.93 11.49 -10.75
CA ALA A 442 -20.83 12.42 -11.05
C ALA A 442 -20.58 13.43 -9.90
N ARG A 443 -21.65 14.01 -9.34
CA ARG A 443 -21.55 14.94 -8.21
C ARG A 443 -20.98 14.28 -6.97
N MET A 444 -21.41 13.06 -6.65
CA MET A 444 -20.89 12.32 -5.49
C MET A 444 -19.41 11.93 -5.66
N ARG A 445 -18.97 11.64 -6.87
CA ARG A 445 -17.54 11.43 -7.17
C ARG A 445 -16.71 12.70 -6.96
N LYS A 446 -17.18 13.86 -7.44
CA LYS A 446 -16.53 15.15 -7.15
C LYS A 446 -16.52 15.44 -5.64
N ALA A 447 -17.63 15.16 -4.95
CA ALA A 447 -17.74 15.33 -3.52
C ALA A 447 -16.73 14.48 -2.73
N SER A 448 -16.41 13.27 -3.18
CA SER A 448 -15.44 12.41 -2.50
C SER A 448 -14.04 13.03 -2.38
N GLN A 449 -13.66 13.96 -3.27
CA GLN A 449 -12.40 14.70 -3.20
C GLN A 449 -12.34 15.68 -2.00
N TYR A 450 -13.49 16.03 -1.42
CA TYR A 450 -13.65 16.91 -0.27
C TYR A 450 -14.16 16.18 0.97
N CYS A 451 -14.16 14.84 0.95
CA CYS A 451 -14.65 14.04 2.06
C CYS A 451 -13.50 13.51 2.93
N VAL A 452 -13.80 13.38 4.21
CA VAL A 452 -12.94 12.66 5.17
C VAL A 452 -13.73 11.49 5.77
N GLN A 453 -13.03 10.44 6.10
CA GLN A 453 -13.58 9.31 6.85
C GLN A 453 -13.26 9.51 8.34
N ILE A 454 -14.27 9.47 9.17
CA ILE A 454 -14.14 9.55 10.64
C ILE A 454 -14.81 8.34 11.28
N TYR A 455 -14.27 7.91 12.42
CA TYR A 455 -14.87 6.80 13.18
C TYR A 455 -16.28 7.12 13.65
N ASN A 456 -17.16 6.12 13.70
CA ASN A 456 -18.55 6.26 14.10
C ASN A 456 -18.70 7.01 15.43
N GLN A 457 -17.89 6.66 16.43
CA GLN A 457 -17.92 7.33 17.74
C GLN A 457 -17.65 8.85 17.66
N LEU A 458 -16.67 9.25 16.83
CA LEU A 458 -16.39 10.68 16.61
C LEU A 458 -17.51 11.35 15.82
N PHE A 459 -18.06 10.66 14.82
CA PHE A 459 -19.20 11.16 14.05
C PHE A 459 -20.38 11.43 14.97
N ASP A 460 -20.78 10.48 15.82
CA ASP A 460 -21.91 10.61 16.73
C ASP A 460 -21.70 11.77 17.73
N THR A 461 -20.47 11.95 18.21
CA THR A 461 -20.11 13.08 19.08
C THR A 461 -20.28 14.42 18.36
N LEU A 462 -19.77 14.55 17.14
CA LEU A 462 -19.85 15.80 16.36
C LEU A 462 -21.26 16.09 15.85
N TYR A 463 -22.03 15.05 15.53
CA TYR A 463 -23.43 15.16 15.12
C TYR A 463 -24.31 15.61 16.30
N GLY A 464 -24.11 14.99 17.47
CA GLY A 464 -24.81 15.39 18.71
C GLY A 464 -24.48 16.83 19.18
N ALA A 465 -23.27 17.31 18.87
CA ALA A 465 -22.86 18.70 19.11
C ALA A 465 -23.36 19.69 18.04
N GLY A 466 -24.07 19.23 16.99
CA GLY A 466 -24.57 20.06 15.90
C GLY A 466 -23.52 20.58 14.93
N ILE A 467 -22.28 20.06 14.99
CA ILE A 467 -21.18 20.44 14.12
C ILE A 467 -21.35 19.78 12.74
N ILE A 468 -21.80 18.52 12.70
CA ILE A 468 -22.16 17.80 11.48
C ILE A 468 -23.68 17.85 11.30
N LYS A 469 -24.11 18.06 10.07
CA LYS A 469 -25.52 18.08 9.66
C LYS A 469 -25.73 17.19 8.47
N GLU A 470 -26.92 16.60 8.35
CA GLU A 470 -27.35 15.92 7.13
C GLU A 470 -27.53 16.94 6.00
N ILE A 471 -27.23 16.50 4.78
CA ILE A 471 -27.36 17.33 3.57
C ILE A 471 -28.71 17.10 2.92
#